data_9a1331a5907b04787ea1b043e74246fa
#
_entry.id   9a1331a5907b04787ea1b043e74246fa
#
_cell.length_a   1.000
_cell.length_b   1.000
_cell.length_c   1.000
_cell.angle_alpha   90.00
_cell.angle_beta   90.00
_cell.angle_gamma   90.00
#
_symmetry.space_group_name_H-M   'P 1'
#
loop_
_entity.id
_entity.type
_entity.pdbx_description
1 polymer ?
#
loop_
_entity_poly.entity_id
_entity_poly.type
_entity_poly.pdbx_seq_one_letter_code
_entity_poly.pdbx_strand_id
1 'polypeptide(L)'
;MDSSLNVSDVLSQHHVPNASCDYLSPTVSQYQKRLVPIFYSFIFLLGFLGNMLVICVFCQSSSRRTVANTYLVNLAASDLLFLCSLPFWAVYYSMGYNWVFGRLACKLCGALLTINVYASVFFITCMSVDRYRAIVYPLSTRSVCHARTISIAIWLVAVLSTIPTLAFRDTHPLSNLNVTACVMIYPNELWHPMLTLAKNTLGFLIPFGVMATCYSRIGRHLLATPDFLEHDQNRIDRVLRMVIAVVLAFFLCWCTFHVLTFLGAMRDLGVTFSCRTDLAVGALLPISLCLGFSNSAINPFLYCFVGNHFREQLCRLYEEKAPRLTQKRDSISTRLSSFSRKLSDVKDSGTIENLPQNGGP
;
A
#
# COMPACT_ATOMS: atom_id res chain seq x y z
N MET A 1 17.75 -6.53 36.31
CA MET A 1 16.90 -5.32 36.40
C MET A 1 15.77 -5.55 35.46
N ASP A 2 14.70 -6.20 35.96
CA ASP A 2 13.51 -6.53 35.20
C ASP A 2 12.63 -5.29 35.08
N SER A 3 12.76 -4.56 34.00
CA SER A 3 11.75 -3.58 33.62
C SER A 3 10.58 -4.33 32.96
N SER A 4 9.59 -4.67 33.78
CA SER A 4 8.30 -5.23 33.31
C SER A 4 7.62 -4.17 32.41
N LEU A 5 7.77 -4.33 31.09
CA LEU A 5 7.02 -3.58 30.10
C LEU A 5 5.52 -3.87 30.30
N ASN A 6 4.75 -2.86 30.60
CA ASN A 6 3.31 -2.95 30.79
C ASN A 6 2.60 -3.00 29.42
N VAL A 7 1.40 -3.60 29.36
CA VAL A 7 0.58 -3.70 28.11
C VAL A 7 0.28 -2.35 27.49
N SER A 8 0.06 -1.32 28.31
CA SER A 8 -0.08 0.06 27.88
C SER A 8 1.15 0.56 27.10
N ASP A 9 2.36 0.13 27.48
CA ASP A 9 3.61 0.52 26.85
C ASP A 9 3.78 -0.14 25.46
N VAL A 10 3.27 -1.36 25.29
CA VAL A 10 3.28 -2.07 23.99
C VAL A 10 2.20 -1.58 23.07
N LEU A 11 1.03 -1.23 23.58
CA LEU A 11 -0.11 -0.74 22.79
C LEU A 11 0.08 0.72 22.39
N SER A 12 0.77 1.52 23.20
CA SER A 12 1.00 2.93 22.94
C SER A 12 2.40 3.22 22.38
N GLN A 13 3.42 2.37 22.57
CA GLN A 13 4.84 2.69 22.40
C GLN A 13 5.25 4.00 23.14
N HIS A 14 4.48 4.39 24.14
CA HIS A 14 4.62 5.66 24.82
C HIS A 14 4.49 5.43 26.33
N HIS A 15 5.57 5.63 27.04
CA HIS A 15 5.57 5.72 28.49
C HIS A 15 4.68 6.88 28.91
N VAL A 16 3.62 6.63 29.67
CA VAL A 16 2.80 7.66 30.32
C VAL A 16 3.38 7.85 31.72
N PRO A 17 4.06 8.98 32.02
CA PRO A 17 4.65 9.21 33.33
C PRO A 17 3.64 9.48 34.46
N ASN A 18 2.35 9.65 34.16
CA ASN A 18 1.32 9.98 35.13
C ASN A 18 0.25 8.87 35.20
N ALA A 19 0.27 8.10 36.27
CA ALA A 19 -0.68 7.05 36.62
C ALA A 19 -2.17 7.46 36.68
N SER A 20 -2.51 8.73 36.47
CA SER A 20 -3.88 9.26 36.51
C SER A 20 -4.58 9.33 35.14
N CYS A 21 -3.86 9.08 34.03
CA CYS A 21 -4.41 9.11 32.66
C CYS A 21 -4.69 7.71 32.09
N ASP A 22 -4.59 6.67 32.87
CA ASP A 22 -4.61 5.27 32.45
C ASP A 22 -6.05 4.73 32.22
N TYR A 23 -6.86 5.45 31.45
CA TYR A 23 -8.18 4.94 31.01
C TYR A 23 -8.25 4.84 29.48
N LEU A 24 -7.38 4.03 28.88
CA LEU A 24 -7.75 3.44 27.61
C LEU A 24 -8.86 2.42 27.92
N SER A 25 -10.12 2.87 27.79
CA SER A 25 -11.30 2.07 28.10
C SER A 25 -11.17 0.66 27.48
N PRO A 26 -11.50 -0.41 28.20
CA PRO A 26 -11.58 -1.78 27.64
C PRO A 26 -12.33 -1.86 26.31
N THR A 27 -13.26 -0.94 26.11
CA THR A 27 -14.04 -0.74 24.88
C THR A 27 -13.15 -0.42 23.67
N VAL A 28 -12.16 0.48 23.79
CA VAL A 28 -11.25 0.84 22.68
C VAL A 28 -10.40 -0.34 22.24
N SER A 29 -9.87 -1.12 23.19
CA SER A 29 -9.13 -2.35 22.90
C SER A 29 -10.00 -3.40 22.17
N GLN A 30 -11.28 -3.50 22.51
CA GLN A 30 -12.20 -4.45 21.87
C GLN A 30 -12.55 -4.04 20.44
N TYR A 31 -12.74 -2.75 20.16
CA TYR A 31 -12.92 -2.25 18.79
C TYR A 31 -11.70 -2.53 17.92
N GLN A 32 -10.50 -2.28 18.42
CA GLN A 32 -9.25 -2.53 17.67
C GLN A 32 -9.12 -4.00 17.28
N LYS A 33 -9.40 -4.94 18.17
CA LYS A 33 -9.33 -6.38 17.90
C LYS A 33 -10.31 -6.87 16.82
N ARG A 34 -11.45 -6.19 16.65
CA ARG A 34 -12.47 -6.60 15.68
C ARG A 34 -12.42 -5.81 14.38
N LEU A 35 -12.34 -4.48 14.45
CA LEU A 35 -12.45 -3.61 13.28
C LEU A 35 -11.15 -3.53 12.47
N VAL A 36 -9.98 -3.46 13.14
CA VAL A 36 -8.70 -3.35 12.44
C VAL A 36 -8.43 -4.54 11.51
N PRO A 37 -8.62 -5.82 11.93
CA PRO A 37 -8.43 -6.96 11.03
C PRO A 37 -9.35 -6.94 9.81
N ILE A 38 -10.63 -6.58 9.99
CA ILE A 38 -11.60 -6.47 8.90
C ILE A 38 -11.12 -5.40 7.90
N PHE A 39 -10.71 -4.23 8.41
CA PHE A 39 -10.26 -3.12 7.59
C PHE A 39 -8.98 -3.47 6.83
N TYR A 40 -8.00 -4.11 7.48
CA TYR A 40 -6.76 -4.56 6.85
C TYR A 40 -7.00 -5.63 5.77
N SER A 41 -7.93 -6.56 6.01
CA SER A 41 -8.31 -7.56 5.01
C SER A 41 -8.95 -6.91 3.78
N PHE A 42 -9.79 -5.91 3.98
CA PHE A 42 -10.42 -5.14 2.90
C PHE A 42 -9.38 -4.34 2.09
N ILE A 43 -8.47 -3.62 2.77
CA ILE A 43 -7.36 -2.90 2.13
C ILE A 43 -6.48 -3.88 1.34
N PHE A 44 -6.16 -5.04 1.92
CA PHE A 44 -5.36 -6.06 1.24
C PHE A 44 -6.02 -6.51 -0.07
N LEU A 45 -7.28 -6.93 -0.02
CA LEU A 45 -7.97 -7.45 -1.20
C LEU A 45 -8.08 -6.41 -2.31
N LEU A 46 -8.59 -5.22 -1.99
CA LEU A 46 -8.77 -4.15 -2.98
C LEU A 46 -7.43 -3.63 -3.49
N GLY A 47 -6.50 -3.38 -2.59
CA GLY A 47 -5.18 -2.86 -2.94
C GLY A 47 -4.37 -3.86 -3.76
N PHE A 48 -4.35 -5.14 -3.36
CA PHE A 48 -3.60 -6.18 -4.08
C PHE A 48 -4.13 -6.35 -5.50
N LEU A 49 -5.43 -6.53 -5.68
CA LEU A 49 -6.05 -6.68 -7.00
C LEU A 49 -5.84 -5.42 -7.85
N GLY A 50 -6.04 -4.23 -7.28
CA GLY A 50 -5.89 -2.98 -7.98
C GLY A 50 -4.46 -2.71 -8.45
N ASN A 51 -3.45 -2.90 -7.58
CA ASN A 51 -2.05 -2.68 -7.95
C ASN A 51 -1.52 -3.74 -8.91
N MET A 52 -1.95 -5.01 -8.78
CA MET A 52 -1.68 -6.05 -9.79
C MET A 52 -2.23 -5.66 -11.16
N LEU A 53 -3.47 -5.12 -11.21
CA LEU A 53 -4.05 -4.63 -12.45
C LEU A 53 -3.24 -3.48 -13.05
N VAL A 54 -2.78 -2.52 -12.25
CA VAL A 54 -1.91 -1.42 -12.69
C VAL A 54 -0.63 -1.95 -13.33
N ILE A 55 0.06 -2.88 -12.69
CA ILE A 55 1.27 -3.49 -13.24
C ILE A 55 0.97 -4.24 -14.55
N CYS A 56 -0.08 -5.05 -14.59
CA CYS A 56 -0.49 -5.77 -15.78
C CYS A 56 -0.76 -4.83 -16.96
N VAL A 57 -1.52 -3.75 -16.74
CA VAL A 57 -1.86 -2.77 -17.78
C VAL A 57 -0.61 -2.10 -18.35
N PHE A 58 0.28 -1.59 -17.49
CA PHE A 58 1.45 -0.85 -17.95
C PHE A 58 2.62 -1.70 -18.42
N CYS A 59 2.73 -2.97 -17.98
CA CYS A 59 3.78 -3.88 -18.43
C CYS A 59 3.41 -4.62 -19.73
N GLN A 60 2.12 -4.91 -19.96
CA GLN A 60 1.66 -5.65 -21.14
C GLN A 60 1.28 -4.75 -22.30
N SER A 61 1.00 -3.45 -22.04
CA SER A 61 0.66 -2.50 -23.10
C SER A 61 1.84 -2.30 -24.05
N SER A 62 1.59 -2.49 -25.35
CA SER A 62 2.54 -2.20 -26.46
C SER A 62 2.87 -0.71 -26.58
N SER A 63 2.21 0.15 -25.81
CA SER A 63 2.38 1.60 -25.82
C SER A 63 3.77 2.01 -25.34
N ARG A 64 4.30 3.10 -25.91
CA ARG A 64 5.61 3.65 -25.51
C ARG A 64 5.66 3.92 -24.01
N ARG A 65 6.67 3.39 -23.35
CA ARG A 65 6.91 3.64 -21.92
C ARG A 65 7.16 5.14 -21.71
N THR A 66 6.35 5.75 -20.85
CA THR A 66 6.51 7.15 -20.43
C THR A 66 7.21 7.24 -19.08
N VAL A 67 7.73 8.41 -18.73
CA VAL A 67 8.31 8.69 -17.41
C VAL A 67 7.26 8.46 -16.33
N ALA A 68 6.04 8.96 -16.50
CA ALA A 68 4.95 8.79 -15.55
C ALA A 68 4.57 7.31 -15.34
N ASN A 69 4.46 6.51 -16.43
CA ASN A 69 4.17 5.08 -16.32
C ASN A 69 5.27 4.33 -15.56
N THR A 70 6.54 4.75 -15.72
CA THR A 70 7.66 4.16 -14.98
C THR A 70 7.47 4.36 -13.48
N TYR A 71 7.15 5.58 -13.04
CA TYR A 71 6.94 5.85 -11.62
C TYR A 71 5.66 5.18 -11.08
N LEU A 72 4.57 5.14 -11.86
CA LEU A 72 3.32 4.46 -11.48
C LEU A 72 3.50 2.95 -11.25
N VAL A 73 4.25 2.28 -12.12
CA VAL A 73 4.55 0.84 -11.95
C VAL A 73 5.39 0.60 -10.70
N ASN A 74 6.38 1.43 -10.42
CA ASN A 74 7.21 1.32 -9.22
C ASN A 74 6.41 1.63 -7.95
N LEU A 75 5.50 2.61 -7.99
CA LEU A 75 4.57 2.91 -6.90
C LEU A 75 3.67 1.70 -6.61
N ALA A 76 3.05 1.12 -7.64
CA ALA A 76 2.23 -0.09 -7.50
C ALA A 76 3.03 -1.29 -6.97
N ALA A 77 4.30 -1.44 -7.37
CA ALA A 77 5.18 -2.48 -6.85
C ALA A 77 5.47 -2.29 -5.35
N SER A 78 5.75 -1.06 -4.90
CA SER A 78 5.95 -0.77 -3.48
C SER A 78 4.69 -1.00 -2.65
N ASP A 79 3.52 -0.64 -3.20
CA ASP A 79 2.23 -0.89 -2.57
C ASP A 79 1.96 -2.40 -2.41
N LEU A 80 2.24 -3.22 -3.44
CA LEU A 80 2.10 -4.68 -3.36
C LEU A 80 3.01 -5.30 -2.29
N LEU A 81 4.26 -4.88 -2.20
CA LEU A 81 5.19 -5.37 -1.16
C LEU A 81 4.64 -5.12 0.24
N PHE A 82 4.13 -3.93 0.50
CA PHE A 82 3.51 -3.59 1.78
C PHE A 82 2.23 -4.40 2.01
N LEU A 83 1.33 -4.46 1.02
CA LEU A 83 0.05 -5.15 1.12
C LEU A 83 0.23 -6.63 1.48
N CYS A 84 1.28 -7.31 1.00
CA CYS A 84 1.62 -8.68 1.39
C CYS A 84 1.89 -8.82 2.90
N SER A 85 2.21 -7.75 3.62
CA SER A 85 2.39 -7.78 5.08
C SER A 85 1.08 -7.64 5.86
N LEU A 86 0.02 -7.10 5.26
CA LEU A 86 -1.25 -6.81 5.97
C LEU A 86 -1.95 -8.03 6.56
N PRO A 87 -1.99 -9.22 5.91
CA PRO A 87 -2.57 -10.40 6.52
C PRO A 87 -1.93 -10.78 7.85
N PHE A 88 -0.61 -10.62 8.00
CA PHE A 88 0.12 -10.88 9.25
C PHE A 88 -0.32 -9.90 10.35
N TRP A 89 -0.44 -8.61 10.00
CA TRP A 89 -0.94 -7.60 10.93
C TRP A 89 -2.41 -7.83 11.30
N ALA A 90 -3.26 -8.25 10.36
CA ALA A 90 -4.66 -8.57 10.62
C ALA A 90 -4.78 -9.71 11.65
N VAL A 91 -4.01 -10.78 11.49
CA VAL A 91 -3.97 -11.88 12.47
C VAL A 91 -3.45 -11.40 13.82
N TYR A 92 -2.36 -10.62 13.86
CA TYR A 92 -1.80 -10.06 15.08
C TYR A 92 -2.83 -9.27 15.91
N TYR A 93 -3.60 -8.39 15.28
CA TYR A 93 -4.67 -7.64 15.95
C TYR A 93 -5.83 -8.55 16.38
N SER A 94 -6.26 -9.50 15.54
CA SER A 94 -7.38 -10.41 15.85
C SER A 94 -7.04 -11.33 17.03
N MET A 95 -5.79 -11.72 17.18
CA MET A 95 -5.30 -12.54 18.31
C MET A 95 -4.97 -11.71 19.56
N GLY A 96 -5.40 -10.44 19.62
CA GLY A 96 -5.18 -9.58 20.78
C GLY A 96 -3.74 -9.21 21.00
N TYR A 97 -3.05 -8.84 19.90
CA TYR A 97 -1.63 -8.47 19.87
C TYR A 97 -0.68 -9.64 20.15
N ASN A 98 -1.08 -10.86 19.82
CA ASN A 98 -0.21 -12.03 19.88
C ASN A 98 0.41 -12.31 18.49
N TRP A 99 1.73 -12.15 18.38
CA TRP A 99 2.49 -12.39 17.16
C TRP A 99 2.97 -13.83 17.10
N VAL A 100 2.35 -14.64 16.25
CA VAL A 100 2.61 -16.09 16.15
C VAL A 100 3.58 -16.47 15.02
N PHE A 101 4.06 -15.49 14.23
CA PHE A 101 4.82 -15.74 13.00
C PHE A 101 6.33 -15.72 13.18
N GLY A 102 6.79 -15.58 14.42
CA GLY A 102 8.22 -15.57 14.77
C GLY A 102 8.94 -14.25 14.46
N ARG A 103 10.20 -14.20 14.90
CA ARG A 103 11.05 -13.01 14.89
C ARG A 103 11.32 -12.47 13.48
N LEU A 104 11.65 -13.36 12.53
CA LEU A 104 11.98 -12.96 11.16
C LEU A 104 10.80 -12.27 10.48
N ALA A 105 9.61 -12.85 10.57
CA ALA A 105 8.41 -12.26 9.98
C ALA A 105 8.07 -10.90 10.61
N CYS A 106 8.26 -10.72 11.92
CA CYS A 106 8.09 -9.44 12.61
C CYS A 106 9.00 -8.35 12.00
N LYS A 107 10.29 -8.64 11.81
CA LYS A 107 11.27 -7.74 11.21
C LYS A 107 10.93 -7.44 9.75
N LEU A 108 10.61 -8.46 8.95
CA LEU A 108 10.31 -8.31 7.52
C LEU A 108 9.01 -7.51 7.31
N CYS A 109 7.93 -7.79 8.03
CA CYS A 109 6.69 -7.03 7.92
C CYS A 109 6.90 -5.55 8.27
N GLY A 110 7.71 -5.25 9.28
CA GLY A 110 8.09 -3.88 9.61
C GLY A 110 8.95 -3.21 8.53
N ALA A 111 9.89 -3.95 7.93
CA ALA A 111 10.72 -3.45 6.85
C ALA A 111 9.89 -3.16 5.58
N LEU A 112 8.95 -4.05 5.19
CA LEU A 112 8.06 -3.83 4.05
C LEU A 112 7.20 -2.58 4.21
N LEU A 113 6.69 -2.33 5.42
CA LEU A 113 5.99 -1.09 5.74
C LEU A 113 6.91 0.14 5.55
N THR A 114 8.12 0.08 6.07
CA THR A 114 9.09 1.20 5.95
C THR A 114 9.47 1.46 4.50
N ILE A 115 9.73 0.42 3.71
CA ILE A 115 10.00 0.54 2.27
C ILE A 115 8.84 1.26 1.58
N ASN A 116 7.60 0.84 1.82
CA ASN A 116 6.43 1.45 1.18
C ASN A 116 6.30 2.93 1.53
N VAL A 117 6.44 3.31 2.82
CA VAL A 117 6.33 4.71 3.25
C VAL A 117 7.29 5.61 2.47
N TYR A 118 8.57 5.24 2.35
CA TYR A 118 9.56 6.06 1.66
C TYR A 118 9.46 5.96 0.13
N ALA A 119 9.31 4.76 -0.41
CA ALA A 119 9.22 4.56 -1.85
C ALA A 119 8.00 5.29 -2.44
N SER A 120 6.82 5.12 -1.83
CA SER A 120 5.58 5.72 -2.31
C SER A 120 5.65 7.25 -2.33
N VAL A 121 6.09 7.89 -1.23
CA VAL A 121 6.17 9.35 -1.19
C VAL A 121 7.19 9.89 -2.19
N PHE A 122 8.34 9.23 -2.37
CA PHE A 122 9.34 9.68 -3.32
C PHE A 122 8.90 9.48 -4.77
N PHE A 123 8.19 8.40 -5.12
CA PHE A 123 7.61 8.23 -6.46
C PHE A 123 6.53 9.27 -6.74
N ILE A 124 5.66 9.59 -5.80
CA ILE A 124 4.64 10.65 -5.92
C ILE A 124 5.32 12.02 -6.10
N THR A 125 6.39 12.29 -5.34
CA THR A 125 7.18 13.52 -5.46
C THR A 125 7.83 13.63 -6.83
N CYS A 126 8.46 12.56 -7.33
CA CYS A 126 9.06 12.54 -8.67
C CYS A 126 8.01 12.73 -9.78
N MET A 127 6.82 12.16 -9.65
CA MET A 127 5.71 12.43 -10.57
C MET A 127 5.31 13.90 -10.56
N SER A 128 5.28 14.54 -9.40
CA SER A 128 4.96 15.97 -9.27
C SER A 128 6.02 16.85 -9.92
N VAL A 129 7.31 16.53 -9.73
CA VAL A 129 8.43 17.22 -10.39
C VAL A 129 8.42 16.98 -11.91
N ASP A 130 8.09 15.76 -12.37
CA ASP A 130 7.96 15.47 -13.80
C ASP A 130 6.83 16.30 -14.43
N ARG A 131 5.69 16.43 -13.75
CA ARG A 131 4.59 17.29 -14.23
C ARG A 131 4.98 18.77 -14.26
N TYR A 132 5.63 19.27 -13.23
CA TYR A 132 6.16 20.62 -13.21
C TYR A 132 7.08 20.89 -14.39
N ARG A 133 8.07 20.01 -14.64
CA ARG A 133 8.99 20.16 -15.80
C ARG A 133 8.26 20.06 -17.14
N ALA A 134 7.24 19.19 -17.23
CA ALA A 134 6.47 19.01 -18.46
C ALA A 134 5.64 20.24 -18.86
N ILE A 135 5.15 20.99 -17.87
CA ILE A 135 4.25 22.12 -18.10
C ILE A 135 5.02 23.43 -18.17
N VAL A 136 5.93 23.66 -17.22
CA VAL A 136 6.66 24.94 -17.14
C VAL A 136 7.88 24.98 -18.08
N TYR A 137 8.47 23.83 -18.38
CA TYR A 137 9.63 23.72 -19.28
C TYR A 137 9.40 22.67 -20.38
N PRO A 138 8.48 22.90 -21.35
CA PRO A 138 8.06 21.89 -22.31
C PRO A 138 9.19 21.41 -23.24
N LEU A 139 10.20 22.23 -23.46
CA LEU A 139 11.39 21.89 -24.28
C LEU A 139 12.42 21.03 -23.53
N SER A 140 12.25 20.81 -22.21
CA SER A 140 13.20 19.99 -21.46
C SER A 140 13.07 18.51 -21.84
N THR A 141 14.20 17.87 -22.17
CA THR A 141 14.22 16.43 -22.49
C THR A 141 13.87 15.60 -21.25
N ARG A 142 12.84 14.78 -21.38
CA ARG A 142 12.41 13.82 -20.35
C ARG A 142 12.73 12.41 -20.81
N SER A 143 13.78 11.82 -20.22
CA SER A 143 14.25 10.49 -20.57
C SER A 143 13.67 9.43 -19.66
N VAL A 144 13.12 8.37 -20.22
CA VAL A 144 12.68 7.17 -19.49
C VAL A 144 13.89 6.47 -18.84
N CYS A 145 15.07 6.53 -19.46
CA CYS A 145 16.28 5.98 -18.87
C CYS A 145 16.63 6.70 -17.55
N HIS A 146 16.57 8.04 -17.55
CA HIS A 146 16.78 8.83 -16.34
C HIS A 146 15.74 8.52 -15.25
N ALA A 147 14.46 8.34 -15.62
CA ALA A 147 13.43 7.94 -14.68
C ALA A 147 13.71 6.56 -14.05
N ARG A 148 14.26 5.61 -14.80
CA ARG A 148 14.70 4.30 -14.26
C ARG A 148 15.85 4.44 -13.28
N THR A 149 16.85 5.26 -13.59
CA THR A 149 17.97 5.51 -12.67
C THR A 149 17.49 6.13 -11.35
N ILE A 150 16.59 7.13 -11.44
CA ILE A 150 15.95 7.71 -10.25
C ILE A 150 15.15 6.64 -9.47
N SER A 151 14.41 5.78 -10.17
CA SER A 151 13.65 4.71 -9.50
C SER A 151 14.56 3.74 -8.74
N ILE A 152 15.70 3.37 -9.30
CA ILE A 152 16.70 2.54 -8.60
C ILE A 152 17.22 3.28 -7.36
N ALA A 153 17.54 4.56 -7.47
CA ALA A 153 17.98 5.36 -6.32
C ALA A 153 16.91 5.43 -5.22
N ILE A 154 15.64 5.61 -5.59
CA ILE A 154 14.52 5.59 -4.64
C ILE A 154 14.42 4.24 -3.91
N TRP A 155 14.51 3.13 -4.63
CA TRP A 155 14.49 1.79 -4.02
C TRP A 155 15.66 1.58 -3.06
N LEU A 156 16.88 2.02 -3.43
CA LEU A 156 18.05 1.95 -2.55
C LEU A 156 17.83 2.76 -1.27
N VAL A 157 17.36 4.00 -1.37
CA VAL A 157 17.06 4.84 -0.20
C VAL A 157 15.97 4.21 0.67
N ALA A 158 14.90 3.68 0.07
CA ALA A 158 13.83 3.03 0.80
C ALA A 158 14.31 1.78 1.56
N VAL A 159 15.17 0.96 0.94
CA VAL A 159 15.77 -0.22 1.58
C VAL A 159 16.73 0.21 2.71
N LEU A 160 17.60 1.20 2.49
CA LEU A 160 18.49 1.70 3.54
C LEU A 160 17.72 2.28 4.73
N SER A 161 16.56 2.90 4.49
CA SER A 161 15.68 3.41 5.55
C SER A 161 15.09 2.30 6.44
N THR A 162 15.19 1.03 6.04
CA THR A 162 14.76 -0.10 6.88
C THR A 162 15.76 -0.51 7.95
N ILE A 163 17.01 -0.03 7.88
CA ILE A 163 18.08 -0.43 8.81
C ILE A 163 17.65 -0.27 10.28
N PRO A 164 17.10 0.86 10.75
CA PRO A 164 16.64 0.98 12.12
C PRO A 164 15.51 0.00 12.47
N THR A 165 14.60 -0.25 11.53
CA THR A 165 13.51 -1.21 11.72
C THR A 165 14.05 -2.64 11.87
N LEU A 166 14.99 -3.05 11.03
CA LEU A 166 15.62 -4.37 11.11
C LEU A 166 16.46 -4.54 12.36
N ALA A 167 17.12 -3.46 12.81
CA ALA A 167 17.95 -3.47 14.04
C ALA A 167 17.08 -3.57 15.29
N PHE A 168 16.07 -2.72 15.43
CA PHE A 168 15.34 -2.50 16.67
C PHE A 168 14.01 -3.24 16.78
N ARG A 169 13.43 -3.74 15.68
CA ARG A 169 12.18 -4.50 15.74
C ARG A 169 12.45 -5.95 16.15
N ASP A 170 11.71 -6.42 17.16
CA ASP A 170 11.85 -7.79 17.66
C ASP A 170 10.53 -8.33 18.25
N THR A 171 10.49 -9.61 18.53
CA THR A 171 9.42 -10.27 19.28
C THR A 171 9.73 -10.27 20.76
N HIS A 172 8.82 -9.74 21.59
CA HIS A 172 8.98 -9.65 23.02
C HIS A 172 7.83 -10.34 23.76
N PRO A 173 8.12 -11.33 24.65
CA PRO A 173 7.08 -11.96 25.44
C PRO A 173 6.58 -11.01 26.52
N LEU A 174 5.26 -10.87 26.63
CA LEU A 174 4.56 -10.10 27.66
C LEU A 174 3.98 -11.06 28.69
N SER A 175 4.73 -11.32 29.75
CA SER A 175 4.39 -12.32 30.77
C SER A 175 3.01 -12.09 31.42
N ASN A 176 2.62 -10.83 31.60
CA ASN A 176 1.35 -10.44 32.23
C ASN A 176 0.10 -10.82 31.39
N LEU A 177 0.26 -11.00 30.07
CA LEU A 177 -0.84 -11.32 29.14
C LEU A 177 -0.67 -12.67 28.45
N ASN A 178 0.44 -13.35 28.69
CA ASN A 178 0.79 -14.61 28.03
C ASN A 178 0.73 -14.50 26.48
N VAL A 179 1.20 -13.37 25.92
CA VAL A 179 1.28 -13.10 24.47
C VAL A 179 2.70 -12.68 24.10
N THR A 180 3.06 -12.89 22.84
CA THR A 180 4.31 -12.38 22.26
C THR A 180 3.99 -11.20 21.34
N ALA A 181 4.54 -10.02 21.65
CA ALA A 181 4.31 -8.82 20.85
C ALA A 181 5.44 -8.60 19.81
N CYS A 182 5.10 -8.07 18.64
CA CYS A 182 6.06 -7.61 17.63
C CYS A 182 6.25 -6.09 17.77
N VAL A 183 7.34 -5.67 18.42
CA VAL A 183 7.55 -4.29 18.87
C VAL A 183 8.91 -3.74 18.47
N MET A 184 9.11 -2.43 18.61
CA MET A 184 10.40 -1.76 18.49
C MET A 184 11.06 -1.71 19.87
N ILE A 185 12.28 -2.21 20.00
CA ILE A 185 13.06 -2.20 21.24
C ILE A 185 14.27 -1.31 21.02
N TYR A 186 14.23 -0.13 21.61
CA TYR A 186 15.28 0.88 21.43
C TYR A 186 16.36 0.78 22.51
N PRO A 187 17.64 1.09 22.20
CA PRO A 187 18.74 1.06 23.16
C PRO A 187 18.60 2.11 24.27
N ASN A 188 17.96 3.24 23.99
CA ASN A 188 17.64 4.30 24.95
C ASN A 188 16.40 5.08 24.49
N GLU A 189 15.88 5.94 25.37
CA GLU A 189 14.63 6.70 25.16
C GLU A 189 14.69 7.71 24.02
N LEU A 190 15.88 8.19 23.64
CA LEU A 190 16.05 9.19 22.59
C LEU A 190 15.87 8.63 21.15
N TRP A 191 16.07 7.33 20.96
CA TRP A 191 15.96 6.73 19.63
C TRP A 191 14.55 6.83 19.05
N HIS A 192 13.51 6.62 19.86
CA HIS A 192 12.12 6.69 19.40
C HIS A 192 11.75 8.07 18.86
N PRO A 193 11.87 9.19 19.62
CA PRO A 193 11.52 10.52 19.11
C PRO A 193 12.41 10.94 17.95
N MET A 194 13.72 10.63 17.96
CA MET A 194 14.63 10.98 16.86
C MET A 194 14.25 10.31 15.54
N LEU A 195 14.00 9.00 15.54
CA LEU A 195 13.58 8.27 14.35
C LEU A 195 12.19 8.70 13.87
N THR A 196 11.30 9.03 14.80
CA THR A 196 9.96 9.52 14.49
C THR A 196 10.03 10.91 13.84
N LEU A 197 10.82 11.83 14.37
CA LEU A 197 11.03 13.16 13.78
C LEU A 197 11.72 13.07 12.41
N ALA A 198 12.71 12.19 12.27
CA ALA A 198 13.36 11.95 10.98
C ALA A 198 12.34 11.42 9.94
N LYS A 199 11.49 10.47 10.31
CA LYS A 199 10.41 9.96 9.47
C LYS A 199 9.40 11.05 9.10
N ASN A 200 8.98 11.88 10.05
CA ASN A 200 8.05 12.98 9.79
C ASN A 200 8.67 14.04 8.86
N THR A 201 9.96 14.33 9.01
CA THR A 201 10.65 15.31 8.17
C THR A 201 10.92 14.78 6.77
N LEU A 202 11.57 13.60 6.66
CA LEU A 202 12.00 13.03 5.38
C LEU A 202 10.85 12.34 4.63
N GLY A 203 9.92 11.72 5.36
CA GLY A 203 8.80 10.96 4.78
C GLY A 203 7.54 11.81 4.55
N PHE A 204 7.46 13.03 5.05
CA PHE A 204 6.27 13.85 4.92
C PHE A 204 6.57 15.34 4.64
N LEU A 205 7.24 16.08 5.53
CA LEU A 205 7.37 17.53 5.41
C LEU A 205 8.17 17.96 4.17
N ILE A 206 9.34 17.37 3.94
CA ILE A 206 10.17 17.70 2.77
C ILE A 206 9.45 17.34 1.47
N PRO A 207 8.97 16.08 1.25
CA PRO A 207 8.21 15.73 0.07
C PRO A 207 6.99 16.64 -0.16
N PHE A 208 6.24 16.93 0.88
CA PHE A 208 5.08 17.83 0.79
C PHE A 208 5.48 19.24 0.35
N GLY A 209 6.55 19.82 0.91
CA GLY A 209 7.09 21.12 0.51
C GLY A 209 7.51 21.15 -0.97
N VAL A 210 8.16 20.09 -1.47
CA VAL A 210 8.51 19.98 -2.88
C VAL A 210 7.27 19.92 -3.76
N MET A 211 6.29 19.05 -3.40
CA MET A 211 5.04 18.93 -4.15
C MET A 211 4.26 20.26 -4.16
N ALA A 212 4.09 20.91 -3.01
CA ALA A 212 3.42 22.20 -2.89
C ALA A 212 4.09 23.27 -3.76
N THR A 213 5.42 23.31 -3.80
CA THR A 213 6.20 24.21 -4.66
C THR A 213 5.96 23.93 -6.13
N CYS A 214 5.98 22.67 -6.55
CA CYS A 214 5.70 22.28 -7.93
C CYS A 214 4.31 22.74 -8.38
N TYR A 215 3.27 22.47 -7.59
CA TYR A 215 1.89 22.84 -7.95
C TYR A 215 1.64 24.35 -7.88
N SER A 216 2.24 25.06 -6.93
CA SER A 216 2.18 26.52 -6.88
C SER A 216 2.83 27.15 -8.12
N ARG A 217 3.95 26.59 -8.61
CA ARG A 217 4.62 27.05 -9.81
C ARG A 217 3.80 26.72 -11.07
N ILE A 218 3.24 25.53 -11.16
CA ILE A 218 2.32 25.13 -12.25
C ILE A 218 1.13 26.10 -12.31
N GLY A 219 0.44 26.32 -11.17
CA GLY A 219 -0.72 27.20 -11.11
C GLY A 219 -0.40 28.62 -11.56
N ARG A 220 0.72 29.20 -11.06
CA ARG A 220 1.17 30.53 -11.51
C ARG A 220 1.49 30.60 -13.01
N HIS A 221 2.12 29.56 -13.58
CA HIS A 221 2.44 29.49 -15.00
C HIS A 221 1.17 29.44 -15.85
N LEU A 222 0.20 28.62 -15.46
CA LEU A 222 -1.08 28.50 -16.18
C LEU A 222 -1.91 29.81 -16.14
N LEU A 223 -1.89 30.53 -15.00
CA LEU A 223 -2.57 31.83 -14.88
C LEU A 223 -1.88 32.94 -15.70
N ALA A 224 -0.57 32.86 -15.90
CA ALA A 224 0.20 33.86 -16.64
C ALA A 224 0.17 33.68 -18.16
N THR A 225 -0.28 32.53 -18.70
CA THR A 225 -0.19 32.19 -20.11
C THR A 225 -1.53 31.59 -20.62
N PRO A 226 -2.61 32.36 -20.66
CA PRO A 226 -3.92 31.83 -21.04
C PRO A 226 -4.01 31.35 -22.49
N ASP A 227 -3.30 31.96 -23.43
CA ASP A 227 -3.40 31.68 -24.86
C ASP A 227 -2.68 30.42 -25.34
N PHE A 228 -1.76 29.87 -24.55
CA PHE A 228 -0.98 28.68 -24.93
C PHE A 228 -1.76 27.36 -24.79
N LEU A 229 -2.96 27.41 -24.23
CA LEU A 229 -3.66 26.24 -23.72
C LEU A 229 -4.73 25.66 -24.65
N GLU A 230 -5.07 26.31 -25.75
CA GLU A 230 -6.27 25.94 -26.52
C GLU A 230 -6.16 24.60 -27.28
N HIS A 231 -4.99 24.19 -27.68
CA HIS A 231 -4.83 22.98 -28.52
C HIS A 231 -4.36 21.71 -27.79
N ASP A 232 -3.59 21.82 -26.70
CA ASP A 232 -3.03 20.66 -25.96
C ASP A 232 -3.58 20.53 -24.51
N GLN A 233 -4.48 21.43 -24.12
CA GLN A 233 -5.05 21.60 -22.78
C GLN A 233 -5.69 20.31 -22.25
N ASN A 234 -6.44 19.61 -23.08
CA ASN A 234 -7.16 18.41 -22.66
C ASN A 234 -6.26 17.24 -22.23
N ARG A 235 -5.04 17.14 -22.75
CA ARG A 235 -4.10 16.05 -22.44
C ARG A 235 -3.25 16.38 -21.20
N ILE A 236 -2.80 17.61 -21.10
CA ILE A 236 -2.02 18.12 -19.97
C ILE A 236 -2.91 18.10 -18.70
N ASP A 237 -4.14 18.60 -18.81
CA ASP A 237 -5.09 18.65 -17.70
C ASP A 237 -5.44 17.27 -17.13
N ARG A 238 -5.50 16.23 -17.95
CA ARG A 238 -5.88 14.89 -17.50
C ARG A 238 -4.81 14.25 -16.61
N VAL A 239 -3.54 14.30 -17.04
CA VAL A 239 -2.43 13.72 -16.25
C VAL A 239 -2.16 14.57 -15.02
N LEU A 240 -2.28 15.89 -15.14
CA LEU A 240 -2.15 16.81 -14.02
C LEU A 240 -3.21 16.53 -12.95
N ARG A 241 -4.48 16.41 -13.33
CA ARG A 241 -5.58 16.06 -12.41
C ARG A 241 -5.34 14.73 -11.69
N MET A 242 -4.86 13.70 -12.42
CA MET A 242 -4.55 12.41 -11.82
C MET A 242 -3.45 12.54 -10.75
N VAL A 243 -2.36 13.24 -11.05
CA VAL A 243 -1.25 13.39 -10.09
C VAL A 243 -1.67 14.26 -8.90
N ILE A 244 -2.44 15.33 -9.12
CA ILE A 244 -3.02 16.13 -8.02
C ILE A 244 -3.91 15.25 -7.12
N ALA A 245 -4.77 14.41 -7.69
CA ALA A 245 -5.63 13.52 -6.91
C ALA A 245 -4.82 12.53 -6.05
N VAL A 246 -3.73 11.97 -6.60
CA VAL A 246 -2.82 11.08 -5.87
C VAL A 246 -2.11 11.82 -4.72
N VAL A 247 -1.63 13.05 -4.97
CA VAL A 247 -0.98 13.88 -3.94
C VAL A 247 -1.96 14.25 -2.82
N LEU A 248 -3.18 14.65 -3.17
CA LEU A 248 -4.22 14.98 -2.19
C LEU A 248 -4.61 13.74 -1.36
N ALA A 249 -4.79 12.59 -2.01
CA ALA A 249 -5.08 11.35 -1.32
C ALA A 249 -3.95 10.97 -0.35
N PHE A 250 -2.69 11.04 -0.80
CA PHE A 250 -1.53 10.82 0.06
C PHE A 250 -1.53 11.74 1.28
N PHE A 251 -1.71 13.04 1.06
CA PHE A 251 -1.74 14.01 2.15
C PHE A 251 -2.87 13.74 3.15
N LEU A 252 -4.11 13.54 2.66
CA LEU A 252 -5.27 13.27 3.51
C LEU A 252 -5.12 11.98 4.32
N CYS A 253 -4.55 10.93 3.72
CA CYS A 253 -4.33 9.66 4.38
C CYS A 253 -3.26 9.72 5.46
N TRP A 254 -2.17 10.46 5.24
CA TRP A 254 -1.00 10.43 6.12
C TRP A 254 -0.87 11.61 7.07
N CYS A 255 -1.54 12.75 6.81
CA CYS A 255 -1.41 13.96 7.63
C CYS A 255 -1.71 13.69 9.11
N THR A 256 -2.84 13.06 9.41
CA THR A 256 -3.25 12.74 10.78
C THR A 256 -2.21 11.88 11.50
N PHE A 257 -1.68 10.86 10.83
CA PHE A 257 -0.64 9.99 11.39
C PHE A 257 0.64 10.77 11.73
N HIS A 258 1.12 11.63 10.84
CA HIS A 258 2.32 12.42 11.06
C HIS A 258 2.13 13.48 12.18
N VAL A 259 0.95 14.08 12.27
CA VAL A 259 0.62 15.01 13.38
C VAL A 259 0.62 14.26 14.72
N LEU A 260 -0.06 13.11 14.80
CA LEU A 260 -0.15 12.35 16.05
C LEU A 260 1.21 11.81 16.49
N THR A 261 2.01 11.30 15.56
CA THR A 261 3.37 10.80 15.87
C THR A 261 4.32 11.95 16.24
N PHE A 262 4.15 13.14 15.66
CA PHE A 262 4.90 14.33 16.08
C PHE A 262 4.57 14.71 17.52
N LEU A 263 3.28 14.77 17.91
CA LEU A 263 2.88 15.03 19.29
C LEU A 263 3.44 13.98 20.25
N GLY A 264 3.41 12.71 19.87
CA GLY A 264 4.03 11.63 20.63
C GLY A 264 5.54 11.84 20.84
N ALA A 265 6.27 12.18 19.78
CA ALA A 265 7.70 12.45 19.86
C ALA A 265 8.02 13.67 20.74
N MET A 266 7.19 14.72 20.69
CA MET A 266 7.35 15.89 21.57
C MET A 266 7.15 15.52 23.05
N ARG A 267 6.17 14.65 23.35
CA ARG A 267 5.96 14.14 24.69
C ARG A 267 7.18 13.36 25.19
N ASP A 268 7.74 12.47 24.36
CA ASP A 268 8.92 11.69 24.71
C ASP A 268 10.17 12.57 24.94
N LEU A 269 10.19 13.76 24.35
CA LEU A 269 11.22 14.79 24.59
C LEU A 269 10.92 15.67 25.82
N GLY A 270 9.88 15.35 26.60
CA GLY A 270 9.56 16.05 27.85
C GLY A 270 8.53 17.18 27.74
N VAL A 271 7.89 17.37 26.57
CA VAL A 271 6.77 18.31 26.45
C VAL A 271 5.53 17.72 27.10
N THR A 272 4.98 18.40 28.11
CA THR A 272 3.79 17.95 28.82
C THR A 272 2.52 18.43 28.10
N PHE A 273 1.62 17.50 27.81
CA PHE A 273 0.30 17.79 27.24
C PHE A 273 -0.81 17.54 28.28
N SER A 274 -2.02 17.98 27.97
CA SER A 274 -3.17 17.64 28.80
C SER A 274 -3.51 16.16 28.67
N CYS A 275 -4.07 15.56 29.73
CA CYS A 275 -4.51 14.16 29.73
C CYS A 275 -5.48 13.85 28.57
N ARG A 276 -6.34 14.81 28.18
CA ARG A 276 -7.25 14.68 27.02
C ARG A 276 -6.47 14.55 25.71
N THR A 277 -5.35 15.26 25.55
CA THR A 277 -4.50 15.18 24.37
C THR A 277 -3.84 13.82 24.29
N ASP A 278 -3.29 13.31 25.39
CA ASP A 278 -2.64 11.98 25.41
C ASP A 278 -3.62 10.85 25.13
N LEU A 279 -4.82 10.90 25.69
CA LEU A 279 -5.90 9.96 25.38
C LEU A 279 -6.31 10.03 23.89
N ALA A 280 -6.43 11.23 23.34
CA ALA A 280 -6.78 11.41 21.92
C ALA A 280 -5.69 10.85 21.01
N VAL A 281 -4.42 11.11 21.29
CA VAL A 281 -3.29 10.55 20.52
C VAL A 281 -3.33 9.03 20.54
N GLY A 282 -3.48 8.41 21.72
CA GLY A 282 -3.53 6.94 21.85
C GLY A 282 -4.74 6.32 21.13
N ALA A 283 -5.91 6.95 21.21
CA ALA A 283 -7.12 6.44 20.57
C ALA A 283 -7.13 6.61 19.03
N LEU A 284 -6.59 7.75 18.53
CA LEU A 284 -6.62 8.09 17.11
C LEU A 284 -5.46 7.49 16.31
N LEU A 285 -4.34 7.15 16.95
CA LEU A 285 -3.16 6.62 16.25
C LEU A 285 -3.46 5.35 15.43
N PRO A 286 -4.16 4.31 15.94
CA PRO A 286 -4.51 3.13 15.14
C PRO A 286 -5.45 3.45 13.97
N ILE A 287 -6.38 4.41 14.17
CA ILE A 287 -7.29 4.88 13.11
C ILE A 287 -6.49 5.59 12.01
N SER A 288 -5.54 6.44 12.39
CA SER A 288 -4.67 7.14 11.44
C SER A 288 -3.77 6.20 10.65
N LEU A 289 -3.34 5.08 11.24
CA LEU A 289 -2.64 4.01 10.52
C LEU A 289 -3.55 3.32 9.49
N CYS A 290 -4.80 3.03 9.84
CA CYS A 290 -5.78 2.49 8.89
C CYS A 290 -5.98 3.43 7.70
N LEU A 291 -6.11 4.74 7.94
CA LEU A 291 -6.18 5.76 6.89
C LEU A 291 -4.92 5.79 6.04
N GLY A 292 -3.74 5.80 6.67
CA GLY A 292 -2.45 5.76 5.97
C GLY A 292 -2.32 4.54 5.06
N PHE A 293 -2.67 3.37 5.56
CA PHE A 293 -2.61 2.12 4.80
C PHE A 293 -3.61 2.06 3.64
N SER A 294 -4.76 2.73 3.76
CA SER A 294 -5.74 2.82 2.67
C SER A 294 -5.20 3.56 1.45
N ASN A 295 -4.16 4.41 1.59
CA ASN A 295 -3.51 5.07 0.47
C ASN A 295 -3.05 4.08 -0.61
N SER A 296 -2.43 2.95 -0.22
CA SER A 296 -1.99 1.92 -1.17
C SER A 296 -3.14 1.22 -1.91
N ALA A 297 -4.34 1.17 -1.32
CA ALA A 297 -5.52 0.63 -1.96
C ALA A 297 -6.25 1.67 -2.83
N ILE A 298 -6.19 2.95 -2.50
CA ILE A 298 -6.87 4.04 -3.20
C ILE A 298 -6.19 4.37 -4.54
N ASN A 299 -4.87 4.27 -4.62
CA ASN A 299 -4.08 4.64 -5.80
C ASN A 299 -4.61 4.05 -7.12
N PRO A 300 -4.89 2.74 -7.27
CA PRO A 300 -5.44 2.17 -8.50
C PRO A 300 -6.80 2.75 -8.90
N PHE A 301 -7.65 3.06 -7.92
CA PHE A 301 -8.97 3.67 -8.19
C PHE A 301 -8.82 5.08 -8.72
N LEU A 302 -7.90 5.88 -8.19
CA LEU A 302 -7.60 7.21 -8.72
C LEU A 302 -7.15 7.14 -10.18
N TYR A 303 -6.34 6.13 -10.56
CA TYR A 303 -5.93 5.93 -11.95
C TYR A 303 -7.12 5.54 -12.85
N CYS A 304 -8.05 4.72 -12.34
CA CYS A 304 -9.26 4.34 -13.06
C CYS A 304 -10.24 5.51 -13.22
N PHE A 305 -10.52 6.29 -12.18
CA PHE A 305 -11.56 7.31 -12.22
C PHE A 305 -11.07 8.65 -12.79
N VAL A 306 -9.84 9.03 -12.50
CA VAL A 306 -9.28 10.33 -12.92
C VAL A 306 -8.36 10.19 -14.14
N GLY A 307 -7.72 9.03 -14.33
CA GLY A 307 -6.73 8.77 -15.38
C GLY A 307 -7.32 8.13 -16.63
N ASN A 308 -7.81 8.92 -17.60
CA ASN A 308 -8.32 8.37 -18.87
C ASN A 308 -7.30 7.51 -19.62
N HIS A 309 -6.00 7.85 -19.53
CA HIS A 309 -4.94 7.07 -20.16
C HIS A 309 -4.87 5.63 -19.64
N PHE A 310 -5.07 5.42 -18.34
CA PHE A 310 -5.15 4.08 -17.77
C PHE A 310 -6.38 3.32 -18.29
N ARG A 311 -7.55 3.98 -18.34
CA ARG A 311 -8.78 3.37 -18.87
C ARG A 311 -8.64 3.01 -20.35
N GLU A 312 -8.05 3.89 -21.16
CA GLU A 312 -7.81 3.61 -22.59
C GLU A 312 -6.88 2.40 -22.77
N GLN A 313 -5.83 2.28 -21.97
CA GLN A 313 -4.94 1.12 -22.02
C GLN A 313 -5.61 -0.15 -21.53
N LEU A 314 -6.43 -0.07 -20.50
CA LEU A 314 -7.21 -1.19 -19.98
C LEU A 314 -8.22 -1.69 -21.05
N CYS A 315 -8.94 -0.78 -21.72
CA CYS A 315 -9.85 -1.12 -22.81
C CYS A 315 -9.13 -1.78 -23.97
N ARG A 316 -7.99 -1.24 -24.41
CA ARG A 316 -7.17 -1.85 -25.48
C ARG A 316 -6.70 -3.26 -25.12
N LEU A 317 -6.24 -3.48 -23.89
CA LEU A 317 -5.85 -4.81 -23.43
C LEU A 317 -7.04 -5.79 -23.41
N TYR A 318 -8.21 -5.30 -23.04
CA TYR A 318 -9.44 -6.10 -23.08
C TYR A 318 -9.79 -6.48 -24.50
N GLU A 319 -9.83 -5.51 -25.44
CA GLU A 319 -10.11 -5.72 -26.86
C GLU A 319 -9.09 -6.66 -27.52
N GLU A 320 -7.81 -6.56 -27.17
CA GLU A 320 -6.75 -7.44 -27.70
C GLU A 320 -6.87 -8.88 -27.18
N LYS A 321 -7.30 -9.05 -25.93
CA LYS A 321 -7.37 -10.37 -25.28
C LYS A 321 -8.73 -11.05 -25.38
N ALA A 322 -9.81 -10.28 -25.54
CA ALA A 322 -11.18 -10.80 -25.62
C ALA A 322 -11.36 -11.87 -26.71
N PRO A 323 -10.85 -11.67 -27.96
CA PRO A 323 -10.93 -12.70 -29.00
C PRO A 323 -10.18 -13.98 -28.64
N ARG A 324 -9.00 -13.83 -28.01
CA ARG A 324 -8.18 -14.99 -27.58
C ARG A 324 -8.83 -15.77 -26.44
N LEU A 325 -9.54 -15.09 -25.55
CA LEU A 325 -10.27 -15.74 -24.45
C LEU A 325 -11.52 -16.47 -24.92
N THR A 326 -12.27 -15.92 -25.88
CA THR A 326 -13.39 -16.59 -26.54
C THR A 326 -12.92 -17.83 -27.30
N GLN A 327 -11.89 -17.72 -28.11
CA GLN A 327 -11.32 -18.85 -28.85
C GLN A 327 -10.79 -19.96 -27.93
N LYS A 328 -10.17 -19.60 -26.80
CA LYS A 328 -9.72 -20.58 -25.80
C LYS A 328 -10.88 -21.25 -25.09
N ARG A 329 -11.95 -20.52 -24.79
CA ARG A 329 -13.18 -21.05 -24.20
C ARG A 329 -13.87 -22.03 -25.13
N ASP A 330 -13.97 -21.69 -26.42
CA ASP A 330 -14.57 -22.54 -27.45
C ASP A 330 -13.75 -23.82 -27.68
N SER A 331 -12.42 -23.71 -27.67
CA SER A 331 -11.52 -24.88 -27.74
C SER A 331 -11.66 -25.82 -26.54
N ILE A 332 -11.81 -25.27 -25.31
CA ILE A 332 -12.02 -26.07 -24.10
C ILE A 332 -13.41 -26.72 -24.12
N SER A 333 -14.45 -25.98 -24.53
CA SER A 333 -15.81 -26.50 -24.69
C SER A 333 -15.87 -27.65 -25.71
N THR A 334 -15.18 -27.50 -26.85
CA THR A 334 -15.09 -28.54 -27.88
C THR A 334 -14.35 -29.81 -27.38
N ARG A 335 -13.29 -29.64 -26.59
CA ARG A 335 -12.59 -30.75 -25.96
C ARG A 335 -13.43 -31.47 -24.91
N LEU A 336 -14.17 -30.72 -24.07
CA LEU A 336 -15.08 -31.31 -23.10
C LEU A 336 -16.24 -32.04 -23.74
N SER A 337 -16.82 -31.53 -24.84
CA SER A 337 -17.89 -32.19 -25.56
C SER A 337 -17.39 -33.47 -26.27
N SER A 338 -16.18 -33.45 -26.85
CA SER A 338 -15.58 -34.63 -27.45
C SER A 338 -15.23 -35.73 -26.42
N PHE A 339 -14.80 -35.33 -25.23
CA PHE A 339 -14.55 -36.23 -24.11
C PHE A 339 -15.85 -36.86 -23.57
N SER A 340 -16.92 -36.05 -23.43
CA SER A 340 -18.25 -36.52 -23.02
C SER A 340 -18.81 -37.54 -24.05
N ARG A 341 -18.62 -37.27 -25.35
CA ARG A 341 -19.06 -38.17 -26.43
C ARG A 341 -18.31 -39.52 -26.39
N LYS A 342 -16.99 -39.50 -26.17
CA LYS A 342 -16.20 -40.73 -26.00
C LYS A 342 -16.64 -41.53 -24.76
N LEU A 343 -17.04 -40.87 -23.68
CA LEU A 343 -17.54 -41.54 -22.47
C LEU A 343 -18.93 -42.21 -22.72
N SER A 344 -19.81 -41.59 -23.53
CA SER A 344 -21.10 -42.20 -23.90
C SER A 344 -20.88 -43.42 -24.80
N ASP A 345 -19.98 -43.33 -25.80
CA ASP A 345 -19.67 -44.43 -26.72
C ASP A 345 -19.08 -45.67 -25.99
N VAL A 346 -18.28 -45.45 -24.95
CA VAL A 346 -17.76 -46.55 -24.09
C VAL A 346 -18.87 -47.17 -23.25
N LYS A 347 -19.88 -46.39 -22.84
CA LYS A 347 -21.01 -46.90 -22.04
C LYS A 347 -21.97 -47.72 -22.88
N ASP A 348 -22.17 -47.38 -24.14
CA ASP A 348 -23.02 -48.12 -25.08
C ASP A 348 -22.35 -49.39 -25.62
N SER A 349 -21.03 -49.46 -25.69
CA SER A 349 -20.25 -50.65 -26.08
C SER A 349 -20.21 -51.74 -25.00
N GLY A 350 -20.56 -51.42 -23.75
CA GLY A 350 -20.55 -52.36 -22.62
C GLY A 350 -21.82 -53.18 -22.41
N THR A 351 -22.86 -53.04 -23.29
CA THR A 351 -24.19 -53.63 -23.03
C THR A 351 -24.58 -54.75 -24.03
N ILE A 352 -23.68 -55.33 -24.81
CA ILE A 352 -23.99 -56.46 -25.69
C ILE A 352 -22.97 -57.58 -25.46
N GLU A 353 -23.17 -58.42 -24.45
CA GLU A 353 -22.77 -59.82 -24.43
C GLU A 353 -23.99 -60.65 -24.01
N ASN A 354 -24.65 -61.19 -25.05
CA ASN A 354 -25.71 -62.17 -24.92
C ASN A 354 -25.09 -63.50 -24.48
N LEU A 355 -25.56 -64.03 -23.37
CA LEU A 355 -25.34 -65.45 -23.01
C LEU A 355 -26.08 -66.38 -24.00
N PRO A 356 -25.46 -67.48 -24.49
CA PRO A 356 -26.16 -68.50 -25.22
C PRO A 356 -27.01 -69.35 -24.27
N GLN A 357 -28.29 -69.48 -24.59
CA GLN A 357 -29.16 -70.50 -24.02
C GLN A 357 -28.84 -71.84 -24.63
N ASN A 358 -28.30 -72.78 -23.88
CA ASN A 358 -28.32 -74.20 -24.20
C ASN A 358 -29.62 -74.81 -23.70
N GLY A 359 -30.55 -75.13 -24.63
CA GLY A 359 -31.61 -76.11 -24.41
C GLY A 359 -31.17 -77.44 -24.95
N GLY A 360 -31.25 -78.48 -24.18
CA GLY A 360 -31.10 -79.88 -24.61
C GLY A 360 -32.22 -80.73 -24.10
N PRO A 361 -32.47 -81.91 -24.64
CA PRO A 361 -33.79 -82.49 -24.64
C PRO A 361 -34.22 -83.06 -23.30
#